data_f590788b1e46690ad35d2ed06ee81d03
#
_entry.id   f590788b1e46690ad35d2ed06ee81d03
#
_cell.length_a   1.000
_cell.length_b   1.000
_cell.length_c   1.000
_cell.angle_alpha   90.00
_cell.angle_beta   90.00
_cell.angle_gamma   90.00
#
_symmetry.space_group_name_H-M   'P 1'
#
loop_
_entity.id
_entity.type
_entity.pdbx_description
1 polymer ?
#
loop_
_entity_poly.entity_id
_entity_poly.type
_entity_poly.pdbx_seq_one_letter_code
_entity_poly.pdbx_strand_id
1 'polypeptide(L)'
;LQADQINAVGSGVHYPTRIGTIRILVDSFADAGLPNAQMGNAREIVCRLDPQRFHISMFVMGKPDPRIAARPNTNLIRLPRRRQTVRILREFIWGSHQILFYLKASPASRLYLRLRKNWSDGRTIVGTMESQSDLRNEPTVSAKAIDLWKRTVLCCDYLFSNSESVQKSLQHEYGKASEIIPTGVDTRFFTPDLDRVPNMRPRVLFVGSLRPFKQPQLLLQAAARFPQADFRIAGDGPLASDLKNQIARQGLNNARLLGLLDAESLRQEYRSSDIFLFPSAWEGSPKVILEAAACGLPVIVRRNYSPETVVHGATGYQAASDEDIFSYVDLLLPNSNLRKKLGRAGRQHATHFDWDKITARWSETFERLVESKDLRKAS
;
A
#
# COMPACT_ATOMS: atom_id res chain seq x y z
N LEU A 1 -47.08 -42.19 -27.96
CA LEU A 1 -46.86 -42.88 -26.71
C LEU A 1 -45.84 -42.10 -25.85
N GLN A 2 -46.40 -41.52 -24.84
CA GLN A 2 -45.78 -40.92 -23.63
C GLN A 2 -44.55 -40.03 -23.78
N ALA A 3 -44.80 -38.74 -23.62
CA ALA A 3 -43.83 -37.68 -23.36
C ALA A 3 -43.68 -37.57 -21.83
N ASP A 4 -42.45 -37.68 -21.36
CA ASP A 4 -42.10 -37.41 -19.96
C ASP A 4 -41.89 -35.91 -19.75
N GLN A 5 -42.61 -35.37 -18.79
CA GLN A 5 -42.43 -34.02 -18.24
C GLN A 5 -41.14 -33.96 -17.42
N ILE A 6 -40.22 -33.09 -17.81
CA ILE A 6 -39.09 -32.69 -16.96
C ILE A 6 -39.43 -31.31 -16.37
N ASN A 7 -39.69 -31.32 -15.05
CA ASN A 7 -39.85 -30.12 -14.23
C ASN A 7 -38.60 -29.24 -14.25
N ALA A 8 -38.71 -28.04 -14.82
CA ALA A 8 -37.73 -26.99 -14.67
C ALA A 8 -37.85 -26.37 -13.25
N VAL A 9 -36.94 -26.73 -12.39
CA VAL A 9 -36.70 -26.01 -11.12
C VAL A 9 -36.08 -24.66 -11.50
N GLY A 10 -36.86 -23.62 -11.42
CA GLY A 10 -36.40 -22.24 -11.59
C GLY A 10 -35.45 -21.86 -10.46
N SER A 11 -34.16 -21.83 -10.76
CA SER A 11 -33.18 -21.15 -9.91
C SER A 11 -33.42 -19.64 -10.02
N GLY A 12 -34.20 -19.11 -9.08
CA GLY A 12 -34.33 -17.67 -8.91
C GLY A 12 -32.98 -17.04 -8.63
N VAL A 13 -32.40 -16.42 -9.66
CA VAL A 13 -31.27 -15.51 -9.46
C VAL A 13 -31.83 -14.31 -8.71
N HIS A 14 -31.58 -14.27 -7.39
CA HIS A 14 -31.83 -13.08 -6.59
C HIS A 14 -30.92 -11.97 -7.13
N TYR A 15 -31.47 -11.10 -7.99
CA TYR A 15 -30.83 -9.80 -8.26
C TYR A 15 -30.91 -8.99 -6.96
N PRO A 16 -29.75 -8.61 -6.36
CA PRO A 16 -29.78 -7.81 -5.16
C PRO A 16 -30.52 -6.51 -5.46
N THR A 17 -31.46 -6.15 -4.57
CA THR A 17 -32.11 -4.84 -4.53
C THR A 17 -31.06 -3.76 -4.72
N ARG A 18 -31.24 -2.86 -5.69
CA ARG A 18 -30.33 -1.73 -5.96
C ARG A 18 -30.11 -0.96 -4.67
N ILE A 19 -28.94 -1.16 -4.05
CA ILE A 19 -28.50 -0.33 -2.94
C ILE A 19 -28.39 1.08 -3.49
N GLY A 20 -29.01 2.05 -2.80
CA GLY A 20 -28.81 3.47 -3.13
C GLY A 20 -27.34 3.84 -3.03
N THR A 21 -26.94 4.96 -3.58
CA THR A 21 -25.55 5.45 -3.55
C THR A 21 -24.97 5.42 -2.13
N ILE A 22 -23.88 4.66 -1.91
CA ILE A 22 -23.18 4.54 -0.62
C ILE A 22 -22.34 5.79 -0.39
N ARG A 23 -22.55 6.46 0.74
CA ARG A 23 -21.80 7.66 1.10
C ARG A 23 -20.65 7.31 2.05
N ILE A 24 -19.43 7.62 1.62
CA ILE A 24 -18.19 7.33 2.36
C ILE A 24 -17.47 8.63 2.69
N LEU A 25 -17.16 8.85 3.97
CA LEU A 25 -16.17 9.83 4.37
C LEU A 25 -14.81 9.15 4.52
N VAL A 26 -13.82 9.60 3.77
CA VAL A 26 -12.45 9.10 3.84
C VAL A 26 -11.65 10.04 4.73
N ASP A 27 -11.21 9.53 5.90
CA ASP A 27 -10.37 10.30 6.84
C ASP A 27 -8.92 10.36 6.34
N SER A 28 -8.76 10.91 5.16
CA SER A 28 -7.49 11.12 4.49
C SER A 28 -7.53 12.41 3.66
N PHE A 29 -6.36 12.80 3.10
CA PHE A 29 -6.25 14.03 2.33
C PHE A 29 -6.22 13.75 0.83
N ALA A 30 -7.03 14.54 0.10
CA ALA A 30 -7.07 14.52 -1.36
C ALA A 30 -5.88 15.25 -2.00
N ASP A 31 -5.03 15.90 -1.21
CA ASP A 31 -3.94 16.75 -1.68
C ASP A 31 -2.92 15.96 -2.51
N ALA A 32 -2.53 16.52 -3.68
CA ALA A 32 -1.43 16.01 -4.50
C ALA A 32 -0.08 16.22 -3.77
N GLY A 33 0.88 15.31 -4.01
CA GLY A 33 2.27 15.50 -3.58
C GLY A 33 2.56 15.27 -2.10
N LEU A 34 1.58 14.88 -1.27
CA LEU A 34 1.87 14.48 0.11
C LEU A 34 2.52 13.08 0.14
N PRO A 35 3.76 12.96 0.66
CA PRO A 35 4.58 11.73 0.57
C PRO A 35 4.22 10.68 1.64
N ASN A 36 2.93 10.39 1.82
CA ASN A 36 2.48 9.38 2.77
C ASN A 36 1.83 8.21 2.03
N ALA A 37 2.31 6.99 2.28
CA ALA A 37 1.85 5.77 1.62
C ALA A 37 0.35 5.54 1.81
N GLN A 38 -0.17 5.70 3.04
CA GLN A 38 -1.60 5.54 3.33
C GLN A 38 -2.47 6.55 2.58
N MET A 39 -2.04 7.82 2.52
CA MET A 39 -2.76 8.85 1.75
C MET A 39 -2.76 8.51 0.26
N GLY A 40 -1.63 7.99 -0.25
CA GLY A 40 -1.51 7.49 -1.61
C GLY A 40 -2.50 6.36 -1.89
N ASN A 41 -2.57 5.36 -1.00
CA ASN A 41 -3.49 4.22 -1.13
C ASN A 41 -4.95 4.67 -1.12
N ALA A 42 -5.32 5.57 -0.18
CA ALA A 42 -6.67 6.13 -0.13
C ALA A 42 -7.05 6.85 -1.43
N ARG A 43 -6.14 7.64 -2.02
CA ARG A 43 -6.36 8.33 -3.30
C ARG A 43 -6.55 7.33 -4.45
N GLU A 44 -5.71 6.31 -4.54
CA GLU A 44 -5.81 5.30 -5.61
C GLU A 44 -7.13 4.53 -5.56
N ILE A 45 -7.60 4.17 -4.37
CA ILE A 45 -8.91 3.55 -4.18
C ILE A 45 -10.03 4.52 -4.60
N VAL A 46 -10.02 5.74 -4.06
CA VAL A 46 -11.08 6.74 -4.32
C VAL A 46 -11.20 7.09 -5.81
N CYS A 47 -10.07 7.25 -6.51
CA CYS A 47 -10.09 7.57 -7.94
C CYS A 47 -10.76 6.49 -8.81
N ARG A 48 -10.78 5.22 -8.35
CA ARG A 48 -11.27 4.07 -9.11
C ARG A 48 -12.63 3.56 -8.67
N LEU A 49 -13.13 3.96 -7.49
CA LEU A 49 -14.49 3.62 -7.07
C LEU A 49 -15.51 4.19 -8.05
N ASP A 50 -16.51 3.38 -8.45
CA ASP A 50 -17.57 3.79 -9.35
C ASP A 50 -18.35 4.99 -8.78
N PRO A 51 -18.36 6.15 -9.44
CA PRO A 51 -19.07 7.33 -8.96
C PRO A 51 -20.59 7.18 -8.97
N GLN A 52 -21.17 6.23 -9.72
CA GLN A 52 -22.61 5.96 -9.68
C GLN A 52 -23.01 5.21 -8.41
N ARG A 53 -22.10 4.41 -7.85
CA ARG A 53 -22.32 3.59 -6.64
C ARG A 53 -21.84 4.25 -5.36
N PHE A 54 -20.81 5.11 -5.45
CA PHE A 54 -20.13 5.69 -4.28
C PHE A 54 -20.04 7.20 -4.35
N HIS A 55 -20.63 7.88 -3.37
CA HIS A 55 -20.40 9.29 -3.09
C HIS A 55 -19.28 9.44 -2.06
N ILE A 56 -18.21 10.10 -2.43
CA ILE A 56 -17.02 10.24 -1.58
C ILE A 56 -16.93 11.66 -1.01
N SER A 57 -16.70 11.75 0.29
CA SER A 57 -16.24 12.98 0.94
C SER A 57 -14.80 12.80 1.40
N MET A 58 -13.92 13.76 1.12
CA MET A 58 -12.50 13.69 1.47
C MET A 58 -11.97 15.06 1.87
N PHE A 59 -11.04 15.10 2.83
CA PHE A 59 -10.45 16.36 3.29
C PHE A 59 -9.40 16.90 2.31
N VAL A 60 -9.25 18.21 2.25
CA VAL A 60 -8.24 18.91 1.45
C VAL A 60 -7.71 20.14 2.20
N MET A 61 -6.38 20.33 2.16
CA MET A 61 -5.72 21.53 2.72
C MET A 61 -5.12 22.43 1.64
N GLY A 62 -4.51 21.85 0.63
CA GLY A 62 -3.82 22.52 -0.46
C GLY A 62 -4.49 22.33 -1.81
N LYS A 63 -3.71 21.81 -2.77
CA LYS A 63 -4.16 21.49 -4.14
C LYS A 63 -4.54 20.01 -4.20
N PRO A 64 -5.81 19.67 -4.48
CA PRO A 64 -6.23 18.28 -4.56
C PRO A 64 -5.59 17.57 -5.78
N ASP A 65 -5.49 16.24 -5.70
CA ASP A 65 -5.16 15.39 -6.85
C ASP A 65 -6.20 15.64 -7.96
N PRO A 66 -5.75 15.97 -9.18
CA PRO A 66 -6.66 16.30 -10.29
C PRO A 66 -7.68 15.18 -10.59
N ARG A 67 -7.29 13.92 -10.41
CA ARG A 67 -8.15 12.75 -10.63
C ARG A 67 -9.30 12.71 -9.63
N ILE A 68 -9.04 13.06 -8.36
CA ILE A 68 -10.08 13.15 -7.32
C ILE A 68 -10.97 14.37 -7.54
N ALA A 69 -10.35 15.51 -7.89
CA ALA A 69 -11.10 16.75 -8.14
C ALA A 69 -12.06 16.63 -9.35
N ALA A 70 -11.67 15.88 -10.37
CA ALA A 70 -12.49 15.63 -11.56
C ALA A 70 -13.51 14.47 -11.37
N ARG A 71 -13.41 13.69 -10.30
CA ARG A 71 -14.27 12.53 -10.08
C ARG A 71 -15.71 12.99 -9.75
N PRO A 72 -16.75 12.54 -10.50
CA PRO A 72 -18.14 12.80 -10.15
C PRO A 72 -18.50 12.28 -8.75
N ASN A 73 -19.54 12.83 -8.14
CA ASN A 73 -20.01 12.46 -6.81
C ASN A 73 -18.90 12.48 -5.73
N THR A 74 -18.06 13.53 -5.79
CA THR A 74 -17.00 13.75 -4.83
C THR A 74 -17.16 15.11 -4.17
N ASN A 75 -17.14 15.13 -2.84
CA ASN A 75 -17.19 16.35 -2.03
C ASN A 75 -15.82 16.59 -1.36
N LEU A 76 -15.15 17.66 -1.75
CA LEU A 76 -13.88 18.07 -1.16
C LEU A 76 -14.10 19.04 -0.01
N ILE A 77 -13.84 18.56 1.21
CA ILE A 77 -14.02 19.31 2.46
C ILE A 77 -12.74 20.05 2.77
N ARG A 78 -12.71 21.36 2.48
CA ARG A 78 -11.54 22.19 2.77
C ARG A 78 -11.37 22.38 4.29
N LEU A 79 -10.17 22.03 4.78
CA LEU A 79 -9.82 22.25 6.18
C LEU A 79 -9.19 23.65 6.35
N PRO A 80 -9.63 24.40 7.37
CA PRO A 80 -9.02 25.67 7.71
C PRO A 80 -7.62 25.45 8.31
N ARG A 81 -6.74 26.46 8.22
CA ARG A 81 -5.40 26.38 8.85
C ARG A 81 -5.46 26.23 10.38
N ARG A 82 -6.48 26.78 11.01
CA ARG A 82 -6.73 26.67 12.47
C ARG A 82 -8.03 25.90 12.69
N ARG A 83 -8.16 25.24 13.86
CA ARG A 83 -9.36 24.47 14.26
C ARG A 83 -9.70 23.28 13.36
N GLN A 84 -8.70 22.65 12.74
CA GLN A 84 -8.88 21.46 11.89
C GLN A 84 -9.63 20.34 12.63
N THR A 85 -9.21 20.05 13.88
CA THR A 85 -9.84 19.02 14.73
C THR A 85 -11.36 19.24 14.86
N VAL A 86 -11.80 20.50 15.06
CA VAL A 86 -13.22 20.83 15.18
C VAL A 86 -13.96 20.58 13.86
N ARG A 87 -13.35 20.96 12.73
CA ARG A 87 -13.95 20.74 11.40
C ARG A 87 -14.07 19.27 11.09
N ILE A 88 -13.02 18.47 11.35
CA ILE A 88 -13.04 17.01 11.16
C ILE A 88 -14.10 16.36 12.06
N LEU A 89 -14.13 16.72 13.35
CA LEU A 89 -15.11 16.20 14.30
C LEU A 89 -16.55 16.53 13.88
N ARG A 90 -16.78 17.73 13.36
CA ARG A 90 -18.09 18.12 12.81
C ARG A 90 -18.52 17.19 11.68
N GLU A 91 -17.63 16.87 10.76
CA GLU A 91 -17.94 15.92 9.66
C GLU A 91 -18.19 14.50 10.17
N PHE A 92 -17.46 14.07 11.22
CA PHE A 92 -17.70 12.75 11.84
C PHE A 92 -19.09 12.69 12.51
N ILE A 93 -19.54 13.76 13.15
CA ILE A 93 -20.79 13.78 13.89
C ILE A 93 -22.00 14.05 12.98
N TRP A 94 -21.93 15.07 12.13
CA TRP A 94 -23.06 15.56 11.34
C TRP A 94 -22.99 15.29 9.84
N GLY A 95 -21.89 14.73 9.36
CA GLY A 95 -21.79 14.35 7.95
C GLY A 95 -22.78 13.23 7.59
N SER A 96 -23.31 13.25 6.38
CA SER A 96 -24.32 12.28 5.92
C SER A 96 -23.71 11.00 5.32
N HIS A 97 -22.61 10.50 5.87
CA HIS A 97 -21.94 9.28 5.41
C HIS A 97 -22.40 8.02 6.17
N GLN A 98 -22.39 6.88 5.50
CA GLN A 98 -22.69 5.56 6.06
C GLN A 98 -21.42 4.85 6.53
N ILE A 99 -20.29 5.12 5.84
CA ILE A 99 -18.99 4.56 6.16
C ILE A 99 -18.01 5.70 6.46
N LEU A 100 -17.25 5.55 7.55
CA LEU A 100 -16.06 6.32 7.85
C LEU A 100 -14.84 5.44 7.57
N PHE A 101 -14.14 5.73 6.48
CA PHE A 101 -13.05 4.91 5.95
C PHE A 101 -11.69 5.53 6.25
N TYR A 102 -10.67 4.70 6.49
CA TYR A 102 -9.29 5.12 6.80
C TYR A 102 -9.18 5.95 8.08
N LEU A 103 -9.95 5.62 9.13
CA LEU A 103 -9.90 6.37 10.38
C LEU A 103 -8.46 6.50 10.89
N LYS A 104 -8.01 7.74 11.05
CA LYS A 104 -6.67 8.07 11.57
C LYS A 104 -6.67 8.23 13.08
N ALA A 105 -5.50 7.97 13.69
CA ALA A 105 -5.24 8.30 15.08
C ALA A 105 -5.14 9.84 15.25
N SER A 106 -6.24 10.46 15.66
CA SER A 106 -6.33 11.91 15.84
C SER A 106 -7.16 12.27 17.07
N PRO A 107 -7.00 13.50 17.62
CA PRO A 107 -7.89 13.98 18.69
C PRO A 107 -9.37 13.98 18.27
N ALA A 108 -9.69 14.27 17.01
CA ALA A 108 -11.05 14.22 16.50
C ALA A 108 -11.62 12.81 16.54
N SER A 109 -10.85 11.82 16.06
CA SER A 109 -11.23 10.41 16.07
C SER A 109 -11.45 9.89 17.49
N ARG A 110 -10.56 10.26 18.42
CA ARG A 110 -10.67 9.87 19.83
C ARG A 110 -11.93 10.43 20.47
N LEU A 111 -12.23 11.71 20.25
CA LEU A 111 -13.42 12.35 20.81
C LEU A 111 -14.69 11.77 20.19
N TYR A 112 -14.72 11.60 18.89
CA TYR A 112 -15.84 10.98 18.17
C TYR A 112 -16.16 9.58 18.70
N LEU A 113 -15.17 8.69 18.77
CA LEU A 113 -15.35 7.31 19.28
C LEU A 113 -15.79 7.28 20.75
N ARG A 114 -15.35 8.25 21.56
CA ARG A 114 -15.81 8.39 22.95
C ARG A 114 -17.30 8.78 23.03
N LEU A 115 -17.71 9.74 22.22
CA LEU A 115 -19.11 10.18 22.16
C LEU A 115 -20.01 9.06 21.61
N ARG A 116 -19.56 8.35 20.58
CA ARG A 116 -20.28 7.26 19.93
C ARG A 116 -20.66 6.11 20.87
N LYS A 117 -19.93 5.89 21.97
CA LYS A 117 -20.27 4.85 22.96
C LYS A 117 -21.67 5.08 23.58
N ASN A 118 -22.09 6.31 23.68
CA ASN A 118 -23.38 6.69 24.27
C ASN A 118 -24.43 7.06 23.22
N TRP A 119 -24.10 6.91 21.94
CA TRP A 119 -24.92 7.36 20.82
C TRP A 119 -24.71 6.46 19.61
N SER A 120 -25.75 5.72 19.21
CA SER A 120 -25.69 4.93 17.98
C SER A 120 -25.97 5.81 16.78
N ASP A 121 -24.92 6.15 16.04
CA ASP A 121 -25.03 7.01 14.85
C ASP A 121 -25.31 6.23 13.55
N GLY A 122 -25.46 4.94 13.64
CA GLY A 122 -25.75 4.09 12.47
C GLY A 122 -24.62 3.98 11.45
N ARG A 123 -23.40 4.48 11.71
CA ARG A 123 -22.26 4.45 10.79
C ARG A 123 -21.38 3.23 11.00
N THR A 124 -20.67 2.84 9.95
CA THR A 124 -19.64 1.79 10.00
C THR A 124 -18.28 2.44 9.94
N ILE A 125 -17.39 2.12 10.88
CA ILE A 125 -16.04 2.65 10.93
C ILE A 125 -15.05 1.58 10.49
N VAL A 126 -14.28 1.90 9.45
CA VAL A 126 -13.30 1.01 8.85
C VAL A 126 -11.90 1.57 9.05
N GLY A 127 -11.07 0.81 9.77
CA GLY A 127 -9.65 1.09 9.96
C GLY A 127 -8.79 0.21 9.07
N THR A 128 -7.64 0.73 8.63
CA THR A 128 -6.64 -0.01 7.86
C THR A 128 -5.31 -0.05 8.59
N MET A 129 -4.65 -1.20 8.51
CA MET A 129 -3.32 -1.45 9.04
C MET A 129 -2.36 -1.72 7.88
N GLU A 130 -1.38 -0.85 7.68
CA GLU A 130 -0.49 -0.88 6.51
C GLU A 130 0.98 -1.14 6.85
N SER A 131 1.30 -1.29 8.11
CA SER A 131 2.63 -1.70 8.58
C SER A 131 2.51 -2.70 9.71
N GLN A 132 3.52 -3.52 9.88
CA GLN A 132 3.63 -4.32 11.10
C GLN A 132 3.58 -3.38 12.30
N SER A 133 2.73 -3.69 13.24
CA SER A 133 2.28 -2.77 14.29
C SER A 133 3.32 -2.52 15.38
N ASP A 134 4.54 -2.94 15.21
CA ASP A 134 5.57 -2.65 16.23
C ASP A 134 6.01 -1.18 16.20
N LEU A 135 5.01 -0.31 16.34
CA LEU A 135 5.22 1.13 16.59
C LEU A 135 6.14 1.36 17.81
N ARG A 136 6.31 0.35 18.67
CA ARG A 136 7.19 0.39 19.84
C ARG A 136 8.67 0.37 19.47
N ASN A 137 9.01 -0.22 18.32
CA ASN A 137 10.38 -0.32 17.83
C ASN A 137 10.76 0.84 16.88
N GLU A 138 9.83 1.77 16.59
CA GLU A 138 10.14 3.02 15.92
C GLU A 138 10.58 4.07 16.97
N PRO A 139 11.86 4.43 17.06
CA PRO A 139 12.37 5.37 18.07
C PRO A 139 11.72 6.76 17.99
N THR A 140 11.05 7.06 16.88
CA THR A 140 10.38 8.34 16.60
C THR A 140 8.91 8.37 17.06
N VAL A 141 8.32 7.24 17.46
CA VAL A 141 6.91 7.17 17.86
C VAL A 141 6.76 7.27 19.37
N SER A 142 6.12 8.34 19.84
CA SER A 142 5.90 8.56 21.27
C SER A 142 4.84 7.60 21.85
N ALA A 143 4.97 7.29 23.15
CA ALA A 143 3.97 6.49 23.88
C ALA A 143 2.56 7.10 23.79
N LYS A 144 2.44 8.44 23.71
CA LYS A 144 1.16 9.14 23.52
C LYS A 144 0.53 8.83 22.14
N ALA A 145 1.37 8.74 21.09
CA ALA A 145 0.89 8.39 19.75
C ALA A 145 0.40 6.95 19.70
N ILE A 146 1.09 6.02 20.36
CA ILE A 146 0.68 4.62 20.48
C ILE A 146 -0.65 4.50 21.26
N ASP A 147 -0.79 5.20 22.39
CA ASP A 147 -2.05 5.21 23.17
C ASP A 147 -3.21 5.78 22.33
N LEU A 148 -2.96 6.88 21.62
CA LEU A 148 -3.98 7.49 20.74
C LEU A 148 -4.40 6.51 19.63
N TRP A 149 -3.44 5.84 19.00
CA TRP A 149 -3.71 4.83 17.98
C TRP A 149 -4.54 3.65 18.53
N LYS A 150 -4.16 3.12 19.71
CA LYS A 150 -4.92 2.05 20.39
C LYS A 150 -6.37 2.46 20.71
N ARG A 151 -6.58 3.73 21.10
CA ARG A 151 -7.90 4.26 21.45
C ARG A 151 -8.70 4.75 20.26
N THR A 152 -8.17 4.64 19.05
CA THR A 152 -8.83 5.08 17.83
C THR A 152 -8.87 3.95 16.79
N VAL A 153 -7.79 3.66 16.11
CA VAL A 153 -7.77 2.70 14.99
C VAL A 153 -8.17 1.31 15.45
N LEU A 154 -7.66 0.81 16.60
CA LEU A 154 -8.06 -0.49 17.14
C LEU A 154 -9.52 -0.56 17.65
N CYS A 155 -10.20 0.58 17.72
CA CYS A 155 -11.61 0.68 18.10
C CYS A 155 -12.56 0.83 16.91
N CYS A 156 -12.09 0.66 15.68
CA CYS A 156 -12.93 0.60 14.50
C CYS A 156 -13.85 -0.63 14.54
N ASP A 157 -15.01 -0.54 13.88
CA ASP A 157 -15.96 -1.65 13.79
C ASP A 157 -15.37 -2.81 12.97
N TYR A 158 -14.59 -2.46 11.91
CA TYR A 158 -13.89 -3.40 11.06
C TYR A 158 -12.45 -2.96 10.83
N LEU A 159 -11.54 -3.92 10.85
CA LEU A 159 -10.12 -3.71 10.60
C LEU A 159 -9.68 -4.49 9.36
N PHE A 160 -8.87 -3.85 8.54
CA PHE A 160 -8.26 -4.45 7.35
C PHE A 160 -6.75 -4.33 7.44
N SER A 161 -6.07 -5.42 7.12
CA SER A 161 -4.60 -5.49 7.03
C SER A 161 -4.18 -5.57 5.57
N ASN A 162 -3.06 -4.97 5.22
CA ASN A 162 -2.55 -5.01 3.85
C ASN A 162 -1.68 -6.24 3.55
N SER A 163 -1.42 -7.11 4.53
CA SER A 163 -0.68 -8.36 4.38
C SER A 163 -1.00 -9.35 5.50
N GLU A 164 -0.67 -10.61 5.26
CA GLU A 164 -0.80 -11.68 6.27
C GLU A 164 0.07 -11.42 7.50
N SER A 165 1.29 -10.90 7.31
CA SER A 165 2.19 -10.58 8.42
C SER A 165 1.62 -9.49 9.32
N VAL A 166 0.99 -8.45 8.75
CA VAL A 166 0.31 -7.39 9.52
C VAL A 166 -0.93 -7.96 10.24
N GLN A 167 -1.70 -8.84 9.60
CA GLN A 167 -2.84 -9.50 10.22
C GLN A 167 -2.41 -10.34 11.43
N LYS A 168 -1.37 -11.17 11.28
CA LYS A 168 -0.81 -11.99 12.36
C LYS A 168 -0.30 -11.15 13.53
N SER A 169 0.43 -10.07 13.24
CA SER A 169 0.88 -9.11 14.26
C SER A 169 -0.29 -8.50 15.02
N LEU A 170 -1.32 -8.05 14.30
CA LEU A 170 -2.51 -7.44 14.90
C LEU A 170 -3.24 -8.42 15.83
N GLN A 171 -3.41 -9.66 15.38
CA GLN A 171 -4.03 -10.72 16.19
C GLN A 171 -3.18 -11.07 17.40
N HIS A 172 -1.87 -11.26 17.22
CA HIS A 172 -0.95 -11.67 18.28
C HIS A 172 -0.79 -10.59 19.36
N GLU A 173 -0.59 -9.31 18.94
CA GLU A 173 -0.25 -8.23 19.86
C GLU A 173 -1.48 -7.59 20.53
N TYR A 174 -2.62 -7.58 19.83
CA TYR A 174 -3.81 -6.83 20.27
C TYR A 174 -5.08 -7.68 20.32
N GLY A 175 -5.02 -8.97 19.96
CA GLY A 175 -6.18 -9.84 19.93
C GLY A 175 -7.26 -9.40 18.95
N LYS A 176 -6.88 -8.64 17.88
CA LYS A 176 -7.82 -8.08 16.92
C LYS A 176 -7.79 -8.86 15.62
N ALA A 177 -8.96 -9.31 15.18
CA ALA A 177 -9.15 -9.89 13.86
C ALA A 177 -9.16 -8.77 12.79
N SER A 178 -8.66 -9.07 11.61
CA SER A 178 -8.77 -8.21 10.43
C SER A 178 -8.91 -9.05 9.16
N GLU A 179 -9.51 -8.47 8.12
CA GLU A 179 -9.51 -9.04 6.78
C GLU A 179 -8.30 -8.51 6.00
N ILE A 180 -7.82 -9.28 4.98
CA ILE A 180 -6.68 -8.87 4.19
C ILE A 180 -7.14 -8.26 2.87
N ILE A 181 -6.81 -6.97 2.65
CA ILE A 181 -6.87 -6.33 1.34
C ILE A 181 -5.51 -5.70 1.09
N PRO A 182 -4.69 -6.26 0.18
CA PRO A 182 -3.33 -5.80 -0.04
C PRO A 182 -3.27 -4.42 -0.69
N THR A 183 -2.09 -3.83 -0.64
CA THR A 183 -1.76 -2.62 -1.40
C THR A 183 -1.71 -2.93 -2.89
N GLY A 184 -2.14 -1.99 -3.72
CA GLY A 184 -2.13 -2.14 -5.18
C GLY A 184 -0.94 -1.46 -5.86
N VAL A 185 -0.82 -1.73 -7.16
CA VAL A 185 0.10 -1.09 -8.09
C VAL A 185 -0.64 -0.74 -9.39
N ASP A 186 -0.25 0.35 -10.03
CA ASP A 186 -0.76 0.70 -11.37
C ASP A 186 0.03 -0.06 -12.43
N THR A 187 -0.49 -1.21 -12.86
CA THR A 187 0.20 -2.07 -13.83
C THR A 187 0.11 -1.56 -15.27
N ARG A 188 -0.66 -0.51 -15.53
CA ARG A 188 -0.68 0.21 -16.81
C ARG A 188 0.40 1.28 -16.88
N PHE A 189 0.68 1.91 -15.75
CA PHE A 189 1.78 2.88 -15.63
C PHE A 189 3.13 2.18 -15.48
N PHE A 190 3.28 1.28 -14.51
CA PHE A 190 4.50 0.49 -14.32
C PHE A 190 4.48 -0.71 -15.27
N THR A 191 5.22 -0.59 -16.38
CA THR A 191 5.33 -1.62 -17.42
C THR A 191 6.78 -1.81 -17.82
N PRO A 192 7.18 -3.02 -18.25
CA PRO A 192 8.50 -3.22 -18.83
C PRO A 192 8.74 -2.33 -20.06
N ASP A 193 9.98 -2.01 -20.31
CA ASP A 193 10.44 -1.49 -21.59
C ASP A 193 10.89 -2.67 -22.47
N LEU A 194 10.11 -3.00 -23.49
CA LEU A 194 10.36 -4.15 -24.35
C LEU A 194 11.51 -3.88 -25.35
N ASP A 195 11.78 -2.62 -25.66
CA ASP A 195 12.83 -2.20 -26.59
C ASP A 195 14.14 -1.81 -25.87
N ARG A 196 14.20 -2.08 -24.58
CA ARG A 196 15.34 -1.73 -23.74
C ARG A 196 16.64 -2.38 -24.25
N VAL A 197 17.65 -1.55 -24.49
CA VAL A 197 19.01 -2.01 -24.72
C VAL A 197 19.61 -2.53 -23.40
N PRO A 198 20.18 -3.75 -23.36
CA PRO A 198 20.81 -4.26 -22.16
C PRO A 198 21.93 -3.35 -21.66
N ASN A 199 22.03 -3.19 -20.34
CA ASN A 199 23.14 -2.45 -19.75
C ASN A 199 24.47 -3.21 -19.98
N MET A 200 25.55 -2.50 -20.25
CA MET A 200 26.89 -3.10 -20.29
C MET A 200 27.28 -3.69 -18.92
N ARG A 201 26.89 -3.03 -17.85
CA ARG A 201 27.03 -3.48 -16.46
C ARG A 201 25.64 -3.66 -15.87
N PRO A 202 25.30 -4.83 -15.29
CA PRO A 202 24.01 -5.03 -14.67
C PRO A 202 23.75 -3.97 -13.59
N ARG A 203 22.53 -3.46 -13.53
CA ARG A 203 22.12 -2.41 -12.59
C ARG A 203 21.21 -2.97 -11.51
N VAL A 204 21.59 -2.73 -10.24
CA VAL A 204 20.82 -3.07 -9.06
C VAL A 204 20.19 -1.79 -8.52
N LEU A 205 18.86 -1.77 -8.36
CA LEU A 205 18.09 -0.62 -7.89
C LEU A 205 17.50 -0.88 -6.51
N PHE A 206 17.59 0.11 -5.64
CA PHE A 206 16.79 0.26 -4.43
C PHE A 206 15.90 1.50 -4.54
N VAL A 207 14.67 1.40 -4.05
CA VAL A 207 13.75 2.54 -3.92
C VAL A 207 13.13 2.53 -2.53
N GLY A 208 13.23 3.63 -1.81
CA GLY A 208 12.61 3.76 -0.49
C GLY A 208 13.14 4.90 0.35
N SER A 209 12.49 5.18 1.48
CA SER A 209 13.02 6.14 2.44
C SER A 209 14.34 5.63 3.03
N LEU A 210 15.33 6.53 3.14
CA LEU A 210 16.67 6.18 3.66
C LEU A 210 16.67 6.18 5.20
N ARG A 211 15.98 5.17 5.77
CA ARG A 211 15.83 4.95 7.21
C ARG A 211 16.53 3.65 7.64
N PRO A 212 16.95 3.52 8.92
CA PRO A 212 17.67 2.34 9.42
C PRO A 212 16.97 1.01 9.11
N PHE A 213 15.66 0.90 9.29
CA PHE A 213 14.94 -0.35 9.06
C PHE A 213 14.84 -0.75 7.58
N LYS A 214 15.00 0.20 6.65
CA LYS A 214 15.07 -0.07 5.20
C LYS A 214 16.41 -0.63 4.76
N GLN A 215 17.43 -0.54 5.62
CA GLN A 215 18.77 -1.10 5.44
C GLN A 215 19.45 -0.71 4.10
N PRO A 216 19.39 0.56 3.66
CA PRO A 216 19.99 0.96 2.37
C PRO A 216 21.51 0.78 2.34
N GLN A 217 22.18 0.70 3.47
CA GLN A 217 23.63 0.44 3.59
C GLN A 217 24.02 -0.92 3.00
N LEU A 218 23.13 -1.90 2.94
CA LEU A 218 23.41 -3.20 2.30
C LEU A 218 23.66 -3.07 0.80
N LEU A 219 23.13 -2.02 0.15
CA LEU A 219 23.47 -1.76 -1.25
C LEU A 219 24.91 -1.30 -1.40
N LEU A 220 25.45 -0.53 -0.45
CA LEU A 220 26.86 -0.12 -0.48
C LEU A 220 27.80 -1.30 -0.21
N GLN A 221 27.42 -2.19 0.69
CA GLN A 221 28.15 -3.44 0.92
C GLN A 221 28.15 -4.33 -0.34
N ALA A 222 26.98 -4.43 -1.01
CA ALA A 222 26.88 -5.13 -2.29
C ALA A 222 27.72 -4.43 -3.38
N ALA A 223 27.73 -3.10 -3.44
CA ALA A 223 28.55 -2.35 -4.40
C ALA A 223 30.06 -2.61 -4.21
N ALA A 224 30.52 -2.68 -2.97
CA ALA A 224 31.92 -3.04 -2.67
C ALA A 224 32.26 -4.48 -3.07
N ARG A 225 31.30 -5.42 -2.86
CA ARG A 225 31.48 -6.86 -3.17
C ARG A 225 31.38 -7.16 -4.66
N PHE A 226 30.59 -6.39 -5.42
CA PHE A 226 30.29 -6.61 -6.84
C PHE A 226 30.69 -5.41 -7.71
N PRO A 227 31.99 -5.13 -7.89
CA PRO A 227 32.47 -3.98 -8.65
C PRO A 227 32.07 -4.00 -10.14
N GLN A 228 31.65 -5.16 -10.67
CA GLN A 228 31.17 -5.34 -12.04
C GLN A 228 29.72 -4.89 -12.27
N ALA A 229 28.97 -4.51 -11.23
CA ALA A 229 27.59 -4.05 -11.29
C ALA A 229 27.47 -2.58 -10.85
N ASP A 230 26.41 -1.89 -11.29
CA ASP A 230 26.07 -0.53 -10.87
C ASP A 230 24.92 -0.56 -9.86
N PHE A 231 25.06 0.18 -8.77
CA PHE A 231 24.10 0.25 -7.69
C PHE A 231 23.45 1.64 -7.64
N ARG A 232 22.14 1.69 -7.72
CA ARG A 232 21.36 2.93 -7.68
C ARG A 232 20.41 2.94 -6.49
N ILE A 233 20.40 4.03 -5.76
CA ILE A 233 19.61 4.21 -4.55
C ILE A 233 18.72 5.43 -4.72
N ALA A 234 17.43 5.22 -4.95
CA ALA A 234 16.43 6.26 -5.09
C ALA A 234 15.67 6.45 -3.77
N GLY A 235 15.60 7.69 -3.33
CA GLY A 235 14.92 8.09 -2.10
C GLY A 235 15.69 9.08 -1.28
N ASP A 236 15.10 9.50 -0.18
CA ASP A 236 15.70 10.43 0.77
C ASP A 236 15.34 10.02 2.21
N GLY A 237 16.06 10.55 3.19
CA GLY A 237 15.83 10.27 4.60
C GLY A 237 17.05 10.52 5.48
N PRO A 238 16.95 10.20 6.79
CA PRO A 238 17.99 10.50 7.77
C PRO A 238 19.38 9.94 7.43
N LEU A 239 19.44 8.82 6.70
CA LEU A 239 20.72 8.18 6.32
C LEU A 239 21.34 8.73 5.03
N ALA A 240 20.71 9.69 4.33
CA ALA A 240 21.21 10.19 3.03
C ALA A 240 22.64 10.72 3.10
N SER A 241 22.94 11.57 4.10
CA SER A 241 24.28 12.15 4.29
C SER A 241 25.32 11.10 4.63
N ASP A 242 24.97 10.13 5.49
CA ASP A 242 25.88 9.06 5.91
C ASP A 242 26.22 8.14 4.73
N LEU A 243 25.22 7.76 3.93
CA LEU A 243 25.44 6.94 2.73
C LEU A 243 26.32 7.67 1.70
N LYS A 244 26.09 8.98 1.48
CA LYS A 244 26.96 9.79 0.63
C LYS A 244 28.41 9.80 1.10
N ASN A 245 28.62 9.98 2.40
CA ASN A 245 29.94 9.97 3.00
C ASN A 245 30.61 8.58 2.93
N GLN A 246 29.85 7.49 3.07
CA GLN A 246 30.35 6.12 2.92
C GLN A 246 30.81 5.86 1.48
N ILE A 247 30.00 6.23 0.46
CA ILE A 247 30.38 6.13 -0.95
C ILE A 247 31.71 6.81 -1.22
N ALA A 248 31.86 8.04 -0.75
CA ALA A 248 33.11 8.82 -0.95
C ALA A 248 34.30 8.20 -0.22
N ARG A 249 34.16 7.82 1.07
CA ARG A 249 35.23 7.24 1.89
C ARG A 249 35.71 5.88 1.38
N GLN A 250 34.79 5.07 0.85
CA GLN A 250 35.10 3.73 0.33
C GLN A 250 35.47 3.72 -1.17
N GLY A 251 35.41 4.87 -1.84
CA GLY A 251 35.71 4.99 -3.26
C GLY A 251 34.77 4.18 -4.16
N LEU A 252 33.49 4.05 -3.79
CA LEU A 252 32.52 3.25 -4.52
C LEU A 252 32.04 3.97 -5.81
N ASN A 253 32.82 3.84 -6.90
CA ASN A 253 32.51 4.48 -8.18
C ASN A 253 31.29 3.87 -8.87
N ASN A 254 30.82 2.70 -8.42
CA ASN A 254 29.68 1.97 -8.93
C ASN A 254 28.39 2.13 -8.06
N ALA A 255 28.39 3.02 -7.08
CA ALA A 255 27.22 3.32 -6.24
C ALA A 255 26.80 4.79 -6.42
N ARG A 256 25.48 5.04 -6.59
CA ARG A 256 24.94 6.40 -6.77
C ARG A 256 23.64 6.60 -6.00
N LEU A 257 23.56 7.70 -5.22
CA LEU A 257 22.32 8.21 -4.66
C LEU A 257 21.62 9.10 -5.70
N LEU A 258 20.34 8.81 -5.94
CA LEU A 258 19.53 9.54 -6.95
C LEU A 258 18.65 10.62 -6.31
N GLY A 259 18.51 10.63 -4.97
CA GLY A 259 17.55 11.50 -4.29
C GLY A 259 16.10 11.10 -4.51
N LEU A 260 15.19 12.02 -4.24
CA LEU A 260 13.76 11.84 -4.51
C LEU A 260 13.49 11.94 -6.02
N LEU A 261 12.78 10.98 -6.55
CA LEU A 261 12.35 10.95 -7.94
C LEU A 261 10.82 11.14 -8.01
N ASP A 262 10.37 11.81 -9.06
CA ASP A 262 8.95 11.80 -9.43
C ASP A 262 8.53 10.45 -10.02
N ALA A 263 7.24 10.25 -10.24
CA ALA A 263 6.71 8.96 -10.68
C ALA A 263 7.26 8.53 -12.04
N GLU A 264 7.45 9.48 -12.98
CA GLU A 264 7.96 9.17 -14.32
C GLU A 264 9.45 8.81 -14.27
N SER A 265 10.25 9.60 -13.58
CA SER A 265 11.69 9.32 -13.37
C SER A 265 11.88 7.99 -12.63
N LEU A 266 11.03 7.70 -11.64
CA LEU A 266 11.06 6.44 -10.92
C LEU A 266 10.73 5.25 -11.84
N ARG A 267 9.71 5.38 -12.69
CA ARG A 267 9.38 4.37 -13.71
C ARG A 267 10.56 4.10 -14.64
N GLN A 268 11.27 5.15 -15.07
CA GLN A 268 12.45 5.01 -15.93
C GLN A 268 13.60 4.30 -15.21
N GLU A 269 13.81 4.57 -13.93
CA GLU A 269 14.81 3.83 -13.13
C GLU A 269 14.45 2.35 -13.00
N TYR A 270 13.19 1.98 -12.75
CA TYR A 270 12.77 0.59 -12.78
C TYR A 270 13.03 -0.04 -14.15
N ARG A 271 12.60 0.59 -15.24
CA ARG A 271 12.76 0.09 -16.61
C ARG A 271 14.22 -0.08 -17.02
N SER A 272 15.10 0.78 -16.54
CA SER A 272 16.53 0.76 -16.88
C SER A 272 17.37 -0.12 -15.97
N SER A 273 16.77 -0.73 -14.93
CA SER A 273 17.47 -1.61 -13.98
C SER A 273 17.35 -3.10 -14.35
N ASP A 274 18.17 -3.94 -13.75
CA ASP A 274 18.24 -5.39 -14.02
C ASP A 274 17.79 -6.23 -12.83
N ILE A 275 17.96 -5.72 -11.61
CA ILE A 275 17.60 -6.36 -10.35
C ILE A 275 17.04 -5.30 -9.42
N PHE A 276 15.98 -5.62 -8.70
CA PHE A 276 15.48 -4.79 -7.61
C PHE A 276 15.86 -5.43 -6.27
N LEU A 277 16.61 -4.70 -5.44
CA LEU A 277 17.04 -5.13 -4.12
C LEU A 277 16.37 -4.27 -3.04
N PHE A 278 15.55 -4.89 -2.20
CA PHE A 278 14.83 -4.21 -1.14
C PHE A 278 15.02 -4.95 0.21
N PRO A 279 16.11 -4.66 0.94
CA PRO A 279 16.52 -5.40 2.12
C PRO A 279 15.83 -4.95 3.41
N SER A 280 14.67 -4.32 3.34
CA SER A 280 13.95 -3.80 4.50
C SER A 280 13.74 -4.86 5.58
N ALA A 281 14.01 -4.52 6.83
CA ALA A 281 13.90 -5.44 7.96
C ALA A 281 12.45 -5.80 8.28
N TRP A 282 11.51 -4.90 8.07
CA TRP A 282 10.07 -5.12 8.29
C TRP A 282 9.22 -4.20 7.42
N GLU A 283 8.09 -4.69 6.95
CA GLU A 283 7.13 -4.02 6.08
C GLU A 283 5.72 -4.57 6.29
N GLY A 284 4.74 -3.88 5.73
CA GLY A 284 3.43 -4.45 5.48
C GLY A 284 3.36 -5.00 4.05
N SER A 285 2.89 -4.18 3.11
CA SER A 285 2.84 -4.48 1.67
C SER A 285 3.51 -3.34 0.89
N PRO A 286 4.85 -3.37 0.72
CA PRO A 286 5.59 -2.25 0.12
C PRO A 286 5.33 -2.15 -1.39
N LYS A 287 4.76 -1.02 -1.83
CA LYS A 287 4.42 -0.75 -3.24
C LYS A 287 5.61 -0.86 -4.19
N VAL A 288 6.78 -0.44 -3.75
CA VAL A 288 8.01 -0.45 -4.56
C VAL A 288 8.39 -1.84 -5.06
N ILE A 289 8.04 -2.90 -4.33
CA ILE A 289 8.23 -4.29 -4.76
C ILE A 289 7.29 -4.61 -5.94
N LEU A 290 6.02 -4.22 -5.82
CA LEU A 290 5.03 -4.42 -6.89
C LEU A 290 5.34 -3.55 -8.12
N GLU A 291 5.82 -2.34 -7.93
CA GLU A 291 6.23 -1.43 -9.01
C GLU A 291 7.43 -2.02 -9.79
N ALA A 292 8.44 -2.53 -9.08
CA ALA A 292 9.59 -3.20 -9.67
C ALA A 292 9.17 -4.47 -10.43
N ALA A 293 8.36 -5.33 -9.81
CA ALA A 293 7.83 -6.54 -10.43
C ALA A 293 6.95 -6.20 -11.65
N ALA A 294 6.13 -5.16 -11.56
CA ALA A 294 5.30 -4.67 -12.66
C ALA A 294 6.14 -4.16 -13.84
N CYS A 295 7.34 -3.64 -13.60
CA CYS A 295 8.31 -3.30 -14.63
C CYS A 295 9.15 -4.50 -15.11
N GLY A 296 8.89 -5.72 -14.63
CA GLY A 296 9.55 -6.93 -15.07
C GLY A 296 10.93 -7.18 -14.42
N LEU A 297 11.21 -6.58 -13.27
CA LEU A 297 12.44 -6.83 -12.52
C LEU A 297 12.30 -8.06 -11.63
N PRO A 298 13.33 -8.94 -11.56
CA PRO A 298 13.46 -9.90 -10.48
C PRO A 298 13.73 -9.14 -9.18
N VAL A 299 13.09 -9.57 -8.11
CA VAL A 299 13.09 -8.86 -6.82
C VAL A 299 13.83 -9.70 -5.77
N ILE A 300 14.73 -9.08 -5.00
CA ILE A 300 15.35 -9.67 -3.80
C ILE A 300 14.85 -8.89 -2.58
N VAL A 301 14.23 -9.60 -1.63
CA VAL A 301 13.67 -9.03 -0.40
C VAL A 301 14.06 -9.85 0.82
N ARG A 302 13.85 -9.32 2.02
CA ARG A 302 13.89 -10.10 3.25
C ARG A 302 12.62 -10.95 3.39
N ARG A 303 12.75 -12.15 3.95
CA ARG A 303 11.60 -13.04 4.22
C ARG A 303 10.92 -12.82 5.56
N ASN A 304 11.53 -12.06 6.46
CA ASN A 304 11.08 -11.88 7.84
C ASN A 304 9.72 -11.18 8.00
N TYR A 305 9.24 -10.49 6.98
CA TYR A 305 7.88 -9.93 6.92
C TYR A 305 6.96 -10.69 5.94
N SER A 306 7.36 -11.89 5.50
CA SER A 306 6.58 -12.79 4.62
C SER A 306 5.91 -12.07 3.43
N PRO A 307 6.69 -11.45 2.54
CA PRO A 307 6.11 -10.64 1.45
C PRO A 307 5.36 -11.52 0.44
N GLU A 308 4.05 -11.51 0.48
CA GLU A 308 3.15 -12.22 -0.46
C GLU A 308 3.36 -11.77 -1.92
N THR A 309 3.93 -10.57 -2.09
CA THR A 309 4.24 -9.97 -3.39
C THR A 309 5.42 -10.63 -4.10
N VAL A 310 6.18 -11.51 -3.41
CA VAL A 310 7.33 -12.22 -3.96
C VAL A 310 7.21 -13.71 -3.67
N VAL A 311 7.08 -14.53 -4.72
CA VAL A 311 7.13 -16.00 -4.62
C VAL A 311 8.59 -16.44 -4.78
N HIS A 312 9.16 -16.99 -3.69
CA HIS A 312 10.57 -17.39 -3.64
C HIS A 312 10.94 -18.38 -4.75
N GLY A 313 11.99 -18.07 -5.51
CA GLY A 313 12.47 -18.89 -6.63
C GLY A 313 11.63 -18.82 -7.91
N ALA A 314 10.44 -18.20 -7.86
CA ALA A 314 9.53 -18.07 -9.00
C ALA A 314 9.43 -16.62 -9.53
N THR A 315 9.23 -15.64 -8.68
CA THR A 315 9.12 -14.22 -9.07
C THR A 315 10.28 -13.36 -8.55
N GLY A 316 11.10 -13.93 -7.68
CA GLY A 316 12.23 -13.29 -7.03
C GLY A 316 12.75 -14.16 -5.91
N TYR A 317 13.52 -13.58 -5.00
CA TYR A 317 14.10 -14.28 -3.87
C TYR A 317 13.79 -13.61 -2.54
N GLN A 318 13.52 -14.44 -1.54
CA GLN A 318 13.31 -14.03 -0.15
C GLN A 318 14.50 -14.48 0.69
N ALA A 319 15.33 -13.56 1.13
CA ALA A 319 16.56 -13.77 1.89
C ALA A 319 16.30 -13.89 3.39
N ALA A 320 16.92 -14.86 4.05
CA ALA A 320 16.86 -15.02 5.50
C ALA A 320 17.98 -14.24 6.22
N SER A 321 19.10 -13.99 5.53
CA SER A 321 20.28 -13.33 6.04
C SER A 321 20.84 -12.30 5.06
N ASP A 322 21.83 -11.51 5.47
CA ASP A 322 22.57 -10.61 4.58
C ASP A 322 23.35 -11.39 3.54
N GLU A 323 23.91 -12.54 3.93
CA GLU A 323 24.67 -13.40 3.03
C GLU A 323 23.79 -14.01 1.95
N ASP A 324 22.52 -14.37 2.27
CA ASP A 324 21.57 -14.79 1.23
C ASP A 324 21.31 -13.67 0.22
N ILE A 325 21.19 -12.41 0.69
CA ILE A 325 21.03 -11.26 -0.21
C ILE A 325 22.19 -11.21 -1.21
N PHE A 326 23.44 -11.28 -0.71
CA PHE A 326 24.62 -11.24 -1.58
C PHE A 326 24.71 -12.45 -2.50
N SER A 327 24.35 -13.63 -2.03
CA SER A 327 24.31 -14.85 -2.85
C SER A 327 23.27 -14.75 -3.98
N TYR A 328 22.09 -14.16 -3.72
CA TYR A 328 21.10 -13.96 -4.78
C TYR A 328 21.51 -12.84 -5.75
N VAL A 329 22.19 -11.81 -5.30
CA VAL A 329 22.79 -10.81 -6.18
C VAL A 329 23.83 -11.47 -7.09
N ASP A 330 24.75 -12.26 -6.53
CA ASP A 330 25.78 -12.98 -7.26
C ASP A 330 25.19 -13.94 -8.32
N LEU A 331 24.14 -14.68 -7.94
CA LEU A 331 23.40 -15.57 -8.84
C LEU A 331 22.76 -14.83 -10.02
N LEU A 332 22.18 -13.66 -9.76
CA LEU A 332 21.41 -12.93 -10.77
C LEU A 332 22.28 -12.06 -11.68
N LEU A 333 23.43 -11.54 -11.20
CA LEU A 333 24.28 -10.64 -11.99
C LEU A 333 24.71 -11.24 -13.35
N PRO A 334 25.30 -12.46 -13.43
CA PRO A 334 25.72 -13.05 -14.70
C PRO A 334 24.57 -13.65 -15.51
N ASN A 335 23.40 -13.93 -14.88
CA ASN A 335 22.36 -14.76 -15.49
C ASN A 335 21.18 -13.95 -16.03
N SER A 336 21.36 -13.34 -17.21
CA SER A 336 20.29 -12.54 -17.86
C SER A 336 19.03 -13.35 -18.16
N ASN A 337 19.16 -14.63 -18.50
CA ASN A 337 18.00 -15.49 -18.78
C ASN A 337 17.17 -15.75 -17.52
N LEU A 338 17.83 -15.97 -16.38
CA LEU A 338 17.15 -16.13 -15.09
C LEU A 338 16.45 -14.81 -14.68
N ARG A 339 17.14 -13.66 -14.84
CA ARG A 339 16.50 -12.35 -14.59
C ARG A 339 15.23 -12.17 -15.42
N LYS A 340 15.28 -12.46 -16.72
CA LYS A 340 14.12 -12.37 -17.63
C LYS A 340 13.01 -13.34 -17.24
N LYS A 341 13.34 -14.57 -16.82
CA LYS A 341 12.35 -15.58 -16.38
C LYS A 341 11.62 -15.10 -15.13
N LEU A 342 12.36 -14.75 -14.08
CA LEU A 342 11.80 -14.27 -12.81
C LEU A 342 11.03 -12.96 -13.00
N GLY A 343 11.56 -12.02 -13.79
CA GLY A 343 10.89 -10.74 -14.07
C GLY A 343 9.56 -10.89 -14.81
N ARG A 344 9.46 -11.80 -15.80
CA ARG A 344 8.19 -12.11 -16.47
C ARG A 344 7.16 -12.70 -15.50
N ALA A 345 7.58 -13.66 -14.69
CA ALA A 345 6.71 -14.25 -13.67
C ALA A 345 6.30 -13.22 -12.62
N GLY A 346 7.22 -12.33 -12.18
CA GLY A 346 6.94 -11.21 -11.29
C GLY A 346 5.93 -10.25 -11.87
N ARG A 347 6.06 -9.88 -13.15
CA ARG A 347 5.09 -9.05 -13.86
C ARG A 347 3.69 -9.67 -13.86
N GLN A 348 3.59 -10.96 -14.19
CA GLN A 348 2.32 -11.68 -14.17
C GLN A 348 1.73 -11.71 -12.76
N HIS A 349 2.53 -11.98 -11.74
CA HIS A 349 2.10 -11.97 -10.35
C HIS A 349 1.61 -10.58 -9.90
N ALA A 350 2.30 -9.50 -10.27
CA ALA A 350 1.93 -8.13 -9.95
C ALA A 350 0.53 -7.73 -10.47
N THR A 351 0.05 -8.37 -11.56
CA THR A 351 -1.31 -8.10 -12.08
C THR A 351 -2.43 -8.53 -11.13
N HIS A 352 -2.17 -9.39 -10.16
CA HIS A 352 -3.14 -9.75 -9.12
C HIS A 352 -3.33 -8.62 -8.12
N PHE A 353 -2.35 -7.72 -8.02
CA PHE A 353 -2.33 -6.55 -7.15
C PHE A 353 -2.62 -5.25 -7.93
N ASP A 354 -3.17 -5.33 -9.15
CA ASP A 354 -3.57 -4.13 -9.87
C ASP A 354 -4.62 -3.32 -9.09
N TRP A 355 -4.47 -1.99 -9.06
CA TRP A 355 -5.39 -1.12 -8.33
C TRP A 355 -6.84 -1.29 -8.71
N ASP A 356 -7.16 -1.65 -9.95
CA ASP A 356 -8.55 -1.89 -10.36
C ASP A 356 -9.11 -3.12 -9.63
N LYS A 357 -8.32 -4.20 -9.49
CA LYS A 357 -8.72 -5.41 -8.73
C LYS A 357 -8.82 -5.14 -7.23
N ILE A 358 -7.86 -4.40 -6.69
CA ILE A 358 -7.87 -4.03 -5.26
C ILE A 358 -9.07 -3.14 -4.96
N THR A 359 -9.38 -2.19 -5.83
CA THR A 359 -10.55 -1.31 -5.66
C THR A 359 -11.86 -2.08 -5.81
N ALA A 360 -11.95 -3.07 -6.70
CA ALA A 360 -13.12 -3.95 -6.80
C ALA A 360 -13.39 -4.67 -5.46
N ARG A 361 -12.35 -5.23 -4.81
CA ARG A 361 -12.48 -5.84 -3.48
C ARG A 361 -12.96 -4.85 -2.41
N TRP A 362 -12.47 -3.59 -2.45
CA TRP A 362 -12.98 -2.53 -1.57
C TRP A 362 -14.44 -2.19 -1.85
N SER A 363 -14.84 -2.14 -3.14
CA SER A 363 -16.22 -1.89 -3.56
C SER A 363 -17.17 -2.94 -2.97
N GLU A 364 -16.88 -4.23 -3.19
CA GLU A 364 -17.63 -5.36 -2.64
C GLU A 364 -17.67 -5.33 -1.11
N THR A 365 -16.55 -4.97 -0.48
CA THR A 365 -16.46 -4.83 0.97
C THR A 365 -17.38 -3.74 1.49
N PHE A 366 -17.37 -2.55 0.90
CA PHE A 366 -18.23 -1.45 1.34
C PHE A 366 -19.72 -1.79 1.19
N GLU A 367 -20.10 -2.46 0.13
CA GLU A 367 -21.48 -2.92 -0.09
C GLU A 367 -21.90 -3.93 0.97
N ARG A 368 -21.10 -4.98 1.18
CA ARG A 368 -21.32 -5.98 2.22
C ARG A 368 -21.47 -5.37 3.62
N LEU A 369 -20.65 -4.35 3.95
CA LEU A 369 -20.69 -3.68 5.24
C LEU A 369 -21.96 -2.85 5.44
N VAL A 370 -22.52 -2.26 4.39
CA VAL A 370 -23.79 -1.52 4.47
C VAL A 370 -24.95 -2.51 4.58
N GLU A 371 -25.01 -3.54 3.73
CA GLU A 371 -26.06 -4.58 3.75
C GLU A 371 -26.15 -5.29 5.10
N SER A 372 -25.02 -5.75 5.65
CA SER A 372 -24.97 -6.45 6.92
C SER A 372 -25.52 -5.62 8.10
N LYS A 373 -25.41 -4.30 7.99
CA LYS A 373 -25.91 -3.39 9.00
C LYS A 373 -27.40 -3.10 8.86
N ASP A 374 -27.89 -3.02 7.65
CA ASP A 374 -29.34 -2.83 7.39
C ASP A 374 -30.13 -4.05 7.82
N LEU A 375 -29.60 -5.26 7.61
CA LEU A 375 -30.19 -6.51 8.13
C LEU A 375 -30.27 -6.53 9.67
N ARG A 376 -29.23 -6.04 10.38
CA ARG A 376 -29.25 -5.97 11.86
C ARG A 376 -30.21 -4.91 12.42
N LYS A 377 -30.63 -3.94 11.62
CA LYS A 377 -31.62 -2.94 12.04
C LYS A 377 -33.06 -3.41 11.79
N ALA A 378 -33.23 -4.36 10.87
CA ALA A 378 -34.53 -4.93 10.51
C ALA A 378 -34.91 -6.16 11.37
N SER A 379 -33.96 -6.75 12.10
CA SER A 379 -34.16 -7.81 13.11
C SER A 379 -34.28 -7.23 14.50
#